data_c974074238df91590c3dbc36f6775ced
#
_entry.id   c974074238df91590c3dbc36f6775ced
#
_cell.length_a   1.000
_cell.length_b   1.000
_cell.length_c   1.000
_cell.angle_alpha   90.00
_cell.angle_beta   90.00
_cell.angle_gamma   90.00
#
_symmetry.space_group_name_H-M   'P 1'
#
loop_
_entity.id
_entity.type
_entity.pdbx_description
1 polymer ?
#
loop_
_entity_poly.entity_id
_entity_poly.type
_entity_poly.pdbx_seq_one_letter_code
_entity_poly.pdbx_strand_id
1 'polypeptide(L)'
;QRSLVGSEMCIRDRWGHIEGDHIVNAEKPTITAQCFRVPVSDGHTAAVFVSFDKKPTQEQMLEAWANFRGPAQELNLPSAPKQFLHYFTEPDRPQPKLDRNTENGMAVCIGRLREDTLFDYKFACMSHNTLRGAAGGGVLLAELLAAKGYFD
;
A
#
# COMPACT_ATOMS: atom_id res chain seq x y z
N GLN A 1 -2.59 -21.09 -3.88
CA GLN A 1 -2.28 -20.62 -5.25
C GLN A 1 -3.27 -19.57 -5.78
N ARG A 2 -4.53 -19.59 -5.33
CA ARG A 2 -5.55 -18.61 -5.78
C ARG A 2 -5.24 -17.15 -5.38
N SER A 3 -4.48 -16.93 -4.32
CA SER A 3 -4.13 -15.57 -3.85
C SER A 3 -3.07 -14.85 -4.69
N LEU A 4 -2.44 -15.53 -5.65
CA LEU A 4 -1.40 -14.97 -6.51
C LEU A 4 -1.89 -14.65 -7.93
N VAL A 5 -3.10 -15.07 -8.27
CA VAL A 5 -3.72 -14.85 -9.58
C VAL A 5 -4.80 -13.79 -9.43
N GLY A 6 -4.75 -12.75 -10.24
CA GLY A 6 -5.76 -11.68 -10.26
C GLY A 6 -5.45 -10.46 -9.42
N SER A 7 -4.18 -10.26 -9.00
CA SER A 7 -3.77 -9.04 -8.27
C SER A 7 -4.13 -7.76 -9.03
N GLU A 8 -3.99 -7.74 -10.35
CA GLU A 8 -4.37 -6.60 -11.19
C GLU A 8 -5.89 -6.33 -11.13
N MET A 9 -6.72 -7.38 -11.16
CA MET A 9 -8.18 -7.24 -11.05
C MET A 9 -8.56 -6.65 -9.68
N CYS A 10 -7.95 -7.16 -8.60
CA CYS A 10 -8.20 -6.65 -7.25
C CYS A 10 -7.74 -5.19 -7.03
N ILE A 11 -6.80 -4.69 -7.81
CA ILE A 11 -6.40 -3.28 -7.74
C ILE A 11 -7.38 -2.43 -8.55
N ARG A 12 -7.80 -2.89 -9.71
CA ARG A 12 -8.72 -2.16 -10.60
C ARG A 12 -10.11 -1.96 -9.97
N ASP A 13 -10.64 -2.97 -9.27
CA ASP A 13 -11.92 -2.84 -8.60
C ASP A 13 -11.87 -1.86 -7.42
N ARG A 14 -10.78 -1.87 -6.65
CA ARG A 14 -10.57 -0.93 -5.53
C ARG A 14 -10.34 0.51 -5.94
N TRP A 15 -9.79 0.74 -7.11
CA TRP A 15 -9.61 2.07 -7.68
C TRP A 15 -10.77 2.48 -8.59
N GLY A 16 -11.75 1.60 -8.74
CA GLY A 16 -12.98 1.85 -9.46
C GLY A 16 -13.92 2.80 -8.72
N HIS A 17 -15.12 2.91 -9.25
CA HIS A 17 -16.21 3.69 -8.66
C HIS A 17 -17.49 2.88 -8.65
N ILE A 18 -18.45 3.33 -7.87
CA ILE A 18 -19.79 2.72 -7.82
C ILE A 18 -20.67 3.40 -8.85
N GLU A 19 -21.30 2.59 -9.70
CA GLU A 19 -22.31 3.02 -10.66
C GLU A 19 -23.58 2.18 -10.46
N GLY A 20 -24.64 2.80 -9.93
CA GLY A 20 -25.85 2.07 -9.52
C GLY A 20 -25.56 1.09 -8.37
N ASP A 21 -25.69 -0.19 -8.63
CA ASP A 21 -25.52 -1.30 -7.67
C ASP A 21 -24.24 -2.14 -7.92
N HIS A 22 -23.38 -1.71 -8.83
CA HIS A 22 -22.18 -2.45 -9.18
C HIS A 22 -20.92 -1.58 -9.17
N ILE A 23 -19.77 -2.25 -9.07
CA ILE A 23 -18.44 -1.62 -9.13
C ILE A 23 -17.96 -1.61 -10.58
N VAL A 24 -17.64 -0.42 -11.08
CA VAL A 24 -16.96 -0.23 -12.36
C VAL A 24 -15.46 -0.15 -12.12
N ASN A 25 -14.72 -1.04 -12.78
CA ASN A 25 -13.27 -1.12 -12.63
C ASN A 25 -12.57 0.13 -13.18
N ALA A 26 -11.52 0.57 -12.50
CA ALA A 26 -10.68 1.64 -13.01
C ALA A 26 -10.00 1.24 -14.33
N GLU A 27 -10.05 2.10 -15.31
CA GLU A 27 -9.34 1.93 -16.59
C GLU A 27 -7.87 2.34 -16.47
N LYS A 28 -7.60 3.30 -15.61
CA LYS A 28 -6.25 3.83 -15.34
C LYS A 28 -5.94 3.77 -13.83
N PRO A 29 -4.65 3.67 -13.47
CA PRO A 29 -3.50 3.43 -14.33
C PRO A 29 -3.50 2.03 -14.94
N THR A 30 -2.78 1.83 -16.05
CA THR A 30 -2.49 0.49 -16.58
C THR A 30 -1.57 -0.23 -15.61
N ILE A 31 -1.97 -1.42 -15.16
CA ILE A 31 -1.25 -2.20 -14.14
C ILE A 31 -0.98 -3.59 -14.66
N THR A 32 0.21 -4.08 -14.38
CA THR A 32 0.55 -5.50 -14.47
C THR A 32 1.22 -5.93 -13.18
N ALA A 33 1.00 -7.18 -12.76
CA ALA A 33 1.59 -7.74 -11.56
C ALA A 33 2.05 -9.18 -11.80
N GLN A 34 3.26 -9.50 -11.35
CA GLN A 34 3.77 -10.86 -11.30
C GLN A 34 4.11 -11.23 -9.87
N CYS A 35 3.38 -12.19 -9.32
CA CYS A 35 3.55 -12.61 -7.94
C CYS A 35 4.46 -13.82 -7.83
N PHE A 36 5.35 -13.81 -6.82
CA PHE A 36 6.25 -14.90 -6.51
C PHE A 36 6.06 -15.38 -5.07
N ARG A 37 6.17 -16.71 -4.89
CA ARG A 37 6.27 -17.28 -3.54
C ARG A 37 7.74 -17.30 -3.13
N VAL A 38 8.06 -16.61 -2.03
CA VAL A 38 9.42 -16.50 -1.51
C VAL A 38 9.50 -17.01 -0.05
N PRO A 39 10.64 -17.55 0.40
CA PRO A 39 10.79 -18.15 1.73
C PRO A 39 11.01 -17.09 2.82
N VAL A 40 10.02 -16.25 3.05
CA VAL A 40 9.99 -15.29 4.18
C VAL A 40 8.86 -15.66 5.12
N SER A 41 9.03 -15.42 6.42
CA SER A 41 8.01 -15.74 7.42
C SER A 41 6.77 -14.86 7.24
N ASP A 42 6.96 -13.56 7.16
CA ASP A 42 5.93 -12.53 6.98
C ASP A 42 6.49 -11.36 6.19
N GLY A 43 5.60 -10.66 5.50
CA GLY A 43 5.92 -9.48 4.71
C GLY A 43 5.78 -9.74 3.20
N HIS A 44 4.91 -8.96 2.55
CA HIS A 44 4.82 -8.88 1.10
C HIS A 44 5.66 -7.71 0.62
N THR A 45 6.63 -8.00 -0.23
CA THR A 45 7.50 -6.98 -0.85
C THR A 45 7.17 -6.86 -2.32
N ALA A 46 7.06 -5.63 -2.80
CA ALA A 46 6.88 -5.32 -4.21
C ALA A 46 8.06 -4.50 -4.74
N ALA A 47 8.57 -4.89 -5.90
CA ALA A 47 9.36 -4.01 -6.75
C ALA A 47 8.39 -3.24 -7.65
N VAL A 48 8.36 -1.93 -7.49
CA VAL A 48 7.44 -1.05 -8.21
C VAL A 48 8.19 -0.26 -9.26
N PHE A 49 7.64 -0.25 -10.46
CA PHE A 49 8.06 0.59 -11.58
C PHE A 49 6.86 1.43 -11.98
N VAL A 50 7.03 2.73 -12.12
CA VAL A 50 5.90 3.63 -12.35
C VAL A 50 6.24 4.73 -13.35
N SER A 51 5.28 5.02 -14.23
CA SER A 51 5.26 6.20 -15.10
C SER A 51 4.05 7.06 -14.76
N PHE A 52 4.21 8.36 -14.87
CA PHE A 52 3.17 9.35 -14.58
C PHE A 52 2.81 10.12 -15.85
N ASP A 53 1.56 10.53 -15.97
CA ASP A 53 1.16 11.47 -17.04
C ASP A 53 1.92 12.81 -16.93
N LYS A 54 2.23 13.22 -15.69
CA LYS A 54 3.11 14.33 -15.35
C LYS A 54 4.13 13.88 -14.32
N LYS A 55 5.38 13.69 -14.74
CA LYS A 55 6.47 13.21 -13.88
C LYS A 55 6.67 14.17 -12.69
N PRO A 56 6.48 13.71 -11.43
CA PRO A 56 6.83 14.47 -10.24
C PRO A 56 8.36 14.46 -10.03
N THR A 57 8.88 15.33 -9.18
CA THR A 57 10.26 15.19 -8.69
C THR A 57 10.31 14.15 -7.57
N GLN A 58 11.50 13.65 -7.24
CA GLN A 58 11.66 12.71 -6.11
C GLN A 58 11.24 13.37 -4.80
N GLU A 59 11.57 14.63 -4.60
CA GLU A 59 11.20 15.42 -3.42
C GLU A 59 9.68 15.51 -3.27
N GLN A 60 8.95 15.76 -4.37
CA GLN A 60 7.49 15.78 -4.36
C GLN A 60 6.90 14.42 -3.98
N MET A 61 7.49 13.32 -4.45
CA MET A 61 7.05 11.98 -4.06
C MET A 61 7.30 11.72 -2.57
N LEU A 62 8.48 12.05 -2.07
CA LEU A 62 8.85 11.87 -0.65
C LEU A 62 7.96 12.73 0.25
N GLU A 63 7.69 13.96 -0.12
CA GLU A 63 6.78 14.85 0.59
C GLU A 63 5.34 14.30 0.60
N ALA A 64 4.85 13.82 -0.54
CA ALA A 64 3.52 13.22 -0.64
C ALA A 64 3.39 11.98 0.27
N TRP A 65 4.42 11.12 0.33
CA TRP A 65 4.43 9.96 1.22
C TRP A 65 4.52 10.35 2.70
N ALA A 66 5.35 11.33 3.05
CA ALA A 66 5.49 11.81 4.42
C ALA A 66 4.19 12.44 4.96
N ASN A 67 3.48 13.16 4.09
CA ASN A 67 2.25 13.86 4.45
C ASN A 67 0.98 13.06 4.23
N PHE A 68 1.08 11.84 3.69
CA PHE A 68 -0.09 11.01 3.43
C PHE A 68 -0.85 10.71 4.73
N ARG A 69 -2.15 11.00 4.71
CA ARG A 69 -3.11 10.66 5.77
C ARG A 69 -4.36 10.09 5.11
N GLY A 70 -4.85 9.00 5.67
CA GLY A 70 -6.12 8.43 5.29
C GLY A 70 -7.18 8.64 6.37
N PRO A 71 -8.43 8.29 6.11
CA PRO A 71 -9.53 8.46 7.08
C PRO A 71 -9.25 7.83 8.46
N ALA A 72 -8.49 6.75 8.50
CA ALA A 72 -8.12 6.09 9.74
C ALA A 72 -7.21 6.96 10.64
N GLN A 73 -6.25 7.68 10.04
CA GLN A 73 -5.38 8.61 10.75
C GLN A 73 -6.12 9.90 11.12
N GLU A 74 -6.97 10.41 10.23
CA GLU A 74 -7.76 11.62 10.46
C GLU A 74 -8.74 11.44 11.65
N LEU A 75 -9.34 10.26 11.77
CA LEU A 75 -10.23 9.89 12.86
C LEU A 75 -9.50 9.39 14.12
N ASN A 76 -8.16 9.29 14.08
CA ASN A 76 -7.34 8.76 15.16
C ASN A 76 -7.83 7.40 15.68
N LEU A 77 -8.16 6.48 14.76
CA LEU A 77 -8.68 5.16 15.12
C LEU A 77 -7.64 4.35 15.92
N PRO A 78 -8.08 3.54 16.90
CA PRO A 78 -7.17 2.83 17.82
C PRO A 78 -6.11 1.96 17.14
N SER A 79 -6.48 1.26 16.07
CA SER A 79 -5.57 0.39 15.30
C SER A 79 -4.87 1.11 14.14
N ALA A 80 -5.10 2.40 13.95
CA ALA A 80 -4.45 3.14 12.88
C ALA A 80 -2.96 3.39 13.19
N PRO A 81 -2.06 3.18 12.22
CA PRO A 81 -0.67 3.60 12.39
C PRO A 81 -0.59 5.13 12.46
N LYS A 82 0.27 5.68 13.29
CA LYS A 82 0.49 7.14 13.39
C LYS A 82 1.03 7.68 12.07
N GLN A 83 2.00 6.99 11.50
CA GLN A 83 2.56 7.23 10.17
C GLN A 83 2.26 6.02 9.28
N PHE A 84 1.45 6.22 8.22
CA PHE A 84 1.05 5.11 7.36
C PHE A 84 2.13 4.70 6.38
N LEU A 85 2.78 5.66 5.71
CA LEU A 85 3.86 5.43 4.77
C LEU A 85 5.20 5.81 5.40
N HIS A 86 6.12 4.85 5.53
CA HIS A 86 7.48 5.08 6.05
C HIS A 86 8.49 4.94 4.93
N TYR A 87 9.21 6.01 4.64
CA TYR A 87 10.33 5.97 3.70
C TYR A 87 11.66 5.78 4.42
N PHE A 88 12.42 4.78 3.99
CA PHE A 88 13.76 4.48 4.48
C PHE A 88 14.81 5.02 3.51
N THR A 89 15.80 5.72 4.03
CA THR A 89 16.92 6.28 3.25
C THR A 89 18.06 5.29 3.08
N GLU A 90 18.12 4.25 3.91
CA GLU A 90 19.12 3.20 3.84
C GLU A 90 18.99 2.40 2.54
N PRO A 91 20.11 2.12 1.85
CA PRO A 91 20.07 1.52 0.51
C PRO A 91 19.60 0.07 0.47
N ASP A 92 19.58 -0.60 1.60
CA ASP A 92 19.18 -2.00 1.77
C ASP A 92 17.77 -2.18 2.39
N ARG A 93 17.04 -1.08 2.63
CA ARG A 93 15.69 -1.09 3.21
C ARG A 93 14.61 -0.76 2.16
N PRO A 94 13.38 -1.27 2.29
CA PRO A 94 12.85 -2.11 3.39
C PRO A 94 13.24 -3.58 3.26
N GLN A 95 13.34 -4.25 4.42
CA GLN A 95 13.56 -5.69 4.53
C GLN A 95 12.49 -6.35 5.41
N PRO A 96 11.87 -7.48 5.02
CA PRO A 96 10.83 -8.13 5.81
C PRO A 96 11.25 -8.41 7.26
N LYS A 97 12.48 -8.88 7.48
CA LYS A 97 12.97 -9.21 8.82
C LYS A 97 13.06 -8.00 9.74
N LEU A 98 13.42 -6.84 9.21
CA LEU A 98 13.68 -5.62 9.98
C LEU A 98 12.43 -4.73 10.11
N ASP A 99 11.64 -4.64 9.04
CA ASP A 99 10.66 -3.55 8.87
C ASP A 99 9.19 -3.98 8.93
N ARG A 100 8.91 -5.30 8.87
CA ARG A 100 7.52 -5.77 8.84
C ARG A 100 6.68 -5.34 10.04
N ASN A 101 7.31 -5.09 11.19
CA ASN A 101 6.64 -4.70 12.42
C ASN A 101 6.56 -3.18 12.64
N THR A 102 6.99 -2.35 11.67
CA THR A 102 6.86 -0.89 11.75
C THR A 102 5.40 -0.50 12.00
N GLU A 103 5.17 0.41 12.96
CA GLU A 103 3.82 0.78 13.43
C GLU A 103 2.98 -0.44 13.82
N ASN A 104 3.54 -1.36 14.59
CA ASN A 104 2.91 -2.62 14.98
C ASN A 104 2.46 -3.48 13.78
N GLY A 105 3.18 -3.41 12.67
CA GLY A 105 2.87 -4.11 11.42
C GLY A 105 1.77 -3.48 10.59
N MET A 106 1.33 -2.28 10.92
CA MET A 106 0.25 -1.57 10.20
C MET A 106 0.75 -0.55 9.18
N ALA A 107 2.06 -0.26 9.14
CA ALA A 107 2.66 0.63 8.14
C ALA A 107 2.90 -0.05 6.79
N VAL A 108 3.07 0.76 5.77
CA VAL A 108 3.71 0.41 4.50
C VAL A 108 5.09 1.04 4.46
N CYS A 109 6.11 0.21 4.35
CA CYS A 109 7.51 0.60 4.31
C CYS A 109 7.96 0.79 2.86
N ILE A 110 8.54 1.92 2.55
CA ILE A 110 9.01 2.27 1.20
C ILE A 110 10.48 2.61 1.27
N GLY A 111 11.23 2.30 0.23
CA GLY A 111 12.64 2.67 0.14
C GLY A 111 13.18 2.52 -1.28
N ARG A 112 14.43 2.94 -1.46
CA ARG A 112 15.15 2.78 -2.71
C ARG A 112 14.50 3.52 -3.89
N LEU A 113 13.86 4.66 -3.64
CA LEU A 113 13.33 5.53 -4.70
C LEU A 113 14.48 6.04 -5.56
N ARG A 114 14.38 5.83 -6.86
CA ARG A 114 15.36 6.29 -7.85
C ARG A 114 14.76 6.34 -9.24
N GLU A 115 15.38 7.07 -10.13
CA GLU A 115 15.01 7.08 -11.53
C GLU A 115 15.16 5.69 -12.17
N ASP A 116 14.34 5.41 -13.15
CA ASP A 116 14.42 4.21 -13.97
C ASP A 116 14.77 4.55 -15.41
N THR A 117 15.24 3.55 -16.16
CA THR A 117 15.62 3.71 -17.58
C THR A 117 14.47 3.53 -18.54
N LEU A 118 13.41 2.83 -18.13
CA LEU A 118 12.21 2.55 -18.96
C LEU A 118 10.97 3.28 -18.45
N PHE A 119 10.90 3.47 -17.14
CA PHE A 119 9.80 4.16 -16.44
C PHE A 119 10.34 5.44 -15.81
N ASP A 120 9.47 6.26 -15.23
CA ASP A 120 9.93 7.47 -14.54
C ASP A 120 10.71 7.14 -13.27
N TYR A 121 10.16 6.23 -12.45
CA TYR A 121 10.75 5.85 -11.18
C TYR A 121 10.60 4.37 -10.89
N LYS A 122 11.50 3.89 -10.02
CA LYS A 122 11.39 2.59 -9.37
C LYS A 122 11.71 2.70 -7.89
N PHE A 123 11.04 1.87 -7.10
CA PHE A 123 11.23 1.76 -5.66
C PHE A 123 10.80 0.40 -5.14
N ALA A 124 11.15 0.09 -3.90
CA ALA A 124 10.64 -1.09 -3.20
C ALA A 124 9.61 -0.65 -2.15
N CYS A 125 8.54 -1.43 -2.00
CA CYS A 125 7.63 -1.26 -0.88
C CYS A 125 7.31 -2.61 -0.24
N MET A 126 6.97 -2.59 1.05
CA MET A 126 6.68 -3.78 1.83
C MET A 126 5.60 -3.49 2.87
N SER A 127 4.77 -4.49 3.12
CA SER A 127 3.75 -4.45 4.15
C SER A 127 3.61 -5.81 4.82
N HIS A 128 3.21 -5.83 6.09
CA HIS A 128 2.94 -7.07 6.82
C HIS A 128 1.68 -7.75 6.29
N ASN A 129 1.80 -8.98 5.79
CA ASN A 129 0.70 -9.69 5.13
C ASN A 129 -0.42 -10.13 6.08
N THR A 130 -0.10 -10.51 7.32
CA THR A 130 -1.11 -10.99 8.29
C THR A 130 -1.68 -9.87 9.17
N LEU A 131 -0.90 -8.87 9.52
CA LEU A 131 -1.37 -7.71 10.28
C LEU A 131 -2.04 -6.71 9.34
N ARG A 132 -1.29 -5.91 8.62
CA ARG A 132 -1.87 -4.91 7.71
C ARG A 132 -2.78 -5.53 6.64
N GLY A 133 -2.31 -6.61 6.01
CA GLY A 133 -3.00 -7.24 4.87
C GLY A 133 -4.17 -8.15 5.24
N ALA A 134 -4.37 -8.49 6.50
CA ALA A 134 -5.43 -9.39 6.94
C ALA A 134 -6.07 -8.94 8.26
N ALA A 135 -5.73 -9.56 9.40
CA ALA A 135 -6.45 -9.38 10.66
C ALA A 135 -6.46 -7.93 11.16
N GLY A 136 -5.31 -7.27 11.22
CA GLY A 136 -5.22 -5.88 11.65
C GLY A 136 -5.95 -4.91 10.72
N GLY A 137 -5.88 -5.16 9.41
CA GLY A 137 -6.65 -4.40 8.42
C GLY A 137 -8.17 -4.58 8.59
N GLY A 138 -8.62 -5.80 8.93
CA GLY A 138 -10.02 -6.10 9.22
C GLY A 138 -10.52 -5.38 10.48
N VAL A 139 -9.73 -5.39 11.56
CA VAL A 139 -10.04 -4.63 12.80
C VAL A 139 -10.13 -3.13 12.49
N LEU A 140 -9.14 -2.57 11.82
CA LEU A 140 -9.14 -1.15 11.45
C LEU A 140 -10.34 -0.77 10.57
N LEU A 141 -10.78 -1.65 9.68
CA LEU A 141 -11.98 -1.43 8.87
C LEU A 141 -13.24 -1.42 9.75
N ALA A 142 -13.36 -2.33 10.71
CA ALA A 142 -14.48 -2.35 11.65
C ALA A 142 -14.53 -1.07 12.51
N GLU A 143 -13.37 -0.61 13.01
CA GLU A 143 -13.25 0.66 13.73
C GLU A 143 -13.71 1.85 12.85
N LEU A 144 -13.31 1.86 11.58
CA LEU A 144 -13.72 2.90 10.64
C LEU A 144 -15.24 2.90 10.37
N LEU A 145 -15.83 1.71 10.20
CA LEU A 145 -17.27 1.58 10.00
C LEU A 145 -18.04 2.02 11.25
N ALA A 146 -17.57 1.64 12.45
CA ALA A 146 -18.15 2.12 13.71
C ALA A 146 -18.08 3.64 13.83
N ALA A 147 -16.91 4.22 13.56
CA ALA A 147 -16.73 5.68 13.62
C ALA A 147 -17.60 6.46 12.59
N LYS A 148 -18.06 5.78 11.54
CA LYS A 148 -18.95 6.34 10.51
C LYS A 148 -20.44 6.02 10.74
N GLY A 149 -20.80 5.39 11.87
CA GLY A 149 -22.18 5.10 12.24
C GLY A 149 -22.83 3.94 11.45
N TYR A 150 -22.03 3.01 10.91
CA TYR A 150 -22.59 1.87 10.18
C TYR A 150 -23.24 0.80 11.08
N PHE A 151 -23.01 0.88 12.39
CA PHE A 151 -23.54 -0.09 13.37
C PHE A 151 -24.58 0.52 14.32
N ASP A 152 -25.00 1.76 14.06
CA ASP A 152 -26.01 2.49 14.85
C ASP A 152 -27.43 2.21 14.34
#